data_c2ae412bf13af73b9903ef6c577511c4
#
_entry.id   c2ae412bf13af73b9903ef6c577511c4
#
_cell.length_a   1.000
_cell.length_b   1.000
_cell.length_c   1.000
_cell.angle_alpha   90.00
_cell.angle_beta   90.00
_cell.angle_gamma   90.00
#
_symmetry.space_group_name_H-M   'P 1'
#
loop_
_entity.id
_entity.type
_entity.pdbx_description
1 polymer ?
#
loop_
_entity_poly.entity_id
_entity_poly.type
_entity_poly.pdbx_seq_one_letter_code
_entity_poly.pdbx_strand_id
1 'polypeptide(L)'
;MIVETLSVFPGMFEGPMSASIIGRARQRGILDFYAHDLRAWTHDRHRSTDDAPYGGGQGLLMACPPIFEALDELQASGPPAHVIFFTPAGQRFDEGLAAQLATEERLIMVCGRYEGIDERAYTRADRCISLGDYVLTGGELAAMVVTDAVTRLLPGVLGDEGSAVEESFSEGLLEFPQYTRPASYRGLDVPEVLLSGDHAAVAAWRREQAIERTARLRPDLLERAALTEEERARLL
;
A
#
# COMPACT_ATOMS: atom_id res chain seq x y z
N MET A 1 -12.53 8.62 -3.65
CA MET A 1 -11.83 7.49 -4.30
C MET A 1 -12.66 6.23 -4.16
N ILE A 2 -12.76 5.43 -5.20
CA ILE A 2 -13.42 4.11 -5.16
C ILE A 2 -12.33 3.03 -5.21
N VAL A 3 -12.41 2.06 -4.30
CA VAL A 3 -11.51 0.89 -4.28
C VAL A 3 -12.37 -0.38 -4.28
N GLU A 4 -12.13 -1.23 -5.25
CA GLU A 4 -12.82 -2.51 -5.42
C GLU A 4 -11.83 -3.66 -5.43
N THR A 5 -12.20 -4.77 -4.82
CA THR A 5 -11.38 -5.98 -4.86
C THR A 5 -12.19 -7.14 -5.44
N LEU A 6 -11.55 -7.92 -6.30
CA LEU A 6 -12.03 -9.21 -6.77
C LEU A 6 -11.33 -10.31 -6.00
N SER A 7 -12.04 -11.08 -5.20
CA SER A 7 -11.48 -12.10 -4.32
C SER A 7 -12.42 -13.31 -4.20
N VAL A 8 -11.86 -14.47 -3.95
CA VAL A 8 -12.64 -15.67 -3.54
C VAL A 8 -12.91 -15.69 -2.02
N PHE A 9 -12.35 -14.73 -1.28
CA PHE A 9 -12.56 -14.56 0.17
C PHE A 9 -12.86 -13.10 0.56
N PRO A 10 -13.97 -12.51 0.04
CA PRO A 10 -14.30 -11.10 0.30
C PRO A 10 -14.47 -10.76 1.79
N GLY A 11 -14.91 -11.72 2.61
CA GLY A 11 -15.04 -11.55 4.06
C GLY A 11 -13.73 -11.21 4.80
N MET A 12 -12.54 -11.45 4.19
CA MET A 12 -11.27 -11.08 4.80
C MET A 12 -11.12 -9.57 4.97
N PHE A 13 -11.83 -8.77 4.19
CA PHE A 13 -11.73 -7.31 4.21
C PHE A 13 -12.61 -6.64 5.28
N GLU A 14 -13.61 -7.31 5.83
CA GLU A 14 -14.63 -6.70 6.69
C GLU A 14 -14.05 -5.98 7.90
N GLY A 15 -13.17 -6.63 8.66
CA GLY A 15 -12.55 -6.04 9.84
C GLY A 15 -11.59 -4.89 9.51
N PRO A 16 -10.52 -5.13 8.74
CA PRO A 16 -9.52 -4.11 8.40
C PRO A 16 -10.10 -2.89 7.70
N MET A 17 -11.03 -3.07 6.77
CA MET A 17 -11.61 -1.96 6.00
C MET A 17 -12.71 -1.20 6.74
N SER A 18 -13.11 -1.63 7.94
CA SER A 18 -14.09 -0.93 8.77
C SER A 18 -13.48 -0.26 10.01
N ALA A 19 -12.21 -0.49 10.28
CA ALA A 19 -11.54 -0.02 11.50
C ALA A 19 -10.69 1.24 11.28
N SER A 20 -10.42 1.97 12.39
CA SER A 20 -9.42 3.05 12.49
C SER A 20 -9.57 4.14 11.41
N ILE A 21 -8.47 4.52 10.75
CA ILE A 21 -8.39 5.58 9.76
C ILE A 21 -9.21 5.23 8.52
N ILE A 22 -9.08 4.00 8.00
CA ILE A 22 -9.82 3.54 6.81
C ILE A 22 -11.33 3.59 7.09
N GLY A 23 -11.78 3.05 8.24
CA GLY A 23 -13.18 3.09 8.62
C GLY A 23 -13.74 4.52 8.71
N ARG A 24 -12.95 5.47 9.24
CA ARG A 24 -13.33 6.89 9.26
C ARG A 24 -13.35 7.53 7.88
N ALA A 25 -12.40 7.21 7.00
CA ALA A 25 -12.39 7.69 5.63
C ALA A 25 -13.65 7.24 4.86
N ARG A 26 -14.07 5.99 5.07
CA ARG A 26 -15.31 5.45 4.52
C ARG A 26 -16.55 6.14 5.08
N GLN A 27 -16.64 6.32 6.39
CA GLN A 27 -17.77 7.02 7.04
C GLN A 27 -17.91 8.47 6.55
N ARG A 28 -16.80 9.11 6.16
CA ARG A 28 -16.76 10.47 5.64
C ARG A 28 -16.96 10.57 4.13
N GLY A 29 -17.12 9.44 3.43
CA GLY A 29 -17.28 9.39 1.98
C GLY A 29 -16.02 9.78 1.20
N ILE A 30 -14.85 9.74 1.82
CA ILE A 30 -13.55 9.97 1.14
C ILE A 30 -13.12 8.72 0.41
N LEU A 31 -13.38 7.55 0.99
CA LEU A 31 -13.12 6.23 0.43
C LEU A 31 -14.43 5.43 0.34
N ASP A 32 -14.75 4.94 -0.84
CA ASP A 32 -15.75 3.89 -1.05
C ASP A 32 -15.01 2.57 -1.30
N PHE A 33 -15.26 1.57 -0.47
CA PHE A 33 -14.59 0.27 -0.57
C PHE A 33 -15.60 -0.86 -0.76
N TYR A 34 -15.38 -1.68 -1.79
CA TYR A 34 -16.23 -2.84 -2.14
C TYR A 34 -15.37 -4.09 -2.33
N ALA A 35 -15.74 -5.17 -1.65
CA ALA A 35 -15.12 -6.48 -1.84
C ALA A 35 -16.10 -7.41 -2.57
N HIS A 36 -15.77 -7.78 -3.79
CA HIS A 36 -16.59 -8.62 -4.65
C HIS A 36 -16.16 -10.09 -4.54
N ASP A 37 -17.13 -10.99 -4.40
CA ASP A 37 -16.88 -12.43 -4.52
C ASP A 37 -16.78 -12.81 -5.99
N LEU A 38 -15.59 -13.20 -6.44
CA LEU A 38 -15.32 -13.62 -7.81
C LEU A 38 -16.25 -14.77 -8.29
N ARG A 39 -16.80 -15.55 -7.36
CA ARG A 39 -17.78 -16.60 -7.68
C ARG A 39 -19.10 -16.06 -8.22
N ALA A 40 -19.36 -14.76 -8.14
CA ALA A 40 -20.55 -14.16 -8.75
C ALA A 40 -20.53 -14.25 -10.29
N TRP A 41 -19.35 -14.35 -10.89
CA TRP A 41 -19.12 -14.45 -12.34
C TRP A 41 -18.76 -15.88 -12.79
N THR A 42 -19.25 -16.88 -12.08
CA THR A 42 -19.14 -18.30 -12.46
C THR A 42 -20.51 -18.84 -12.80
N HIS A 43 -20.59 -19.72 -13.81
CA HIS A 43 -21.87 -20.22 -14.35
C HIS A 43 -22.09 -21.71 -14.09
N ASP A 44 -21.08 -22.41 -13.58
CA ASP A 44 -21.18 -23.82 -13.24
C ASP A 44 -21.84 -24.01 -11.86
N ARG A 45 -22.35 -25.21 -11.64
CA ARG A 45 -23.05 -25.59 -10.39
C ARG A 45 -22.14 -25.40 -9.14
N HIS A 46 -20.85 -25.61 -9.30
CA HIS A 46 -19.88 -25.56 -8.19
C HIS A 46 -19.30 -24.16 -7.96
N ARG A 47 -19.64 -23.19 -8.84
CA ARG A 47 -19.11 -21.82 -8.80
C ARG A 47 -17.57 -21.82 -8.81
N SER A 48 -17.00 -22.61 -9.72
CA SER A 48 -15.56 -22.86 -9.82
C SER A 48 -14.83 -21.63 -10.34
N THR A 49 -13.82 -21.20 -9.61
CA THR A 49 -12.95 -20.06 -9.97
C THR A 49 -11.56 -20.50 -10.38
N ASP A 50 -11.27 -21.80 -10.34
CA ASP A 50 -9.94 -22.39 -10.51
C ASP A 50 -10.02 -23.73 -11.25
N ASP A 51 -8.90 -24.12 -11.88
CA ASP A 51 -8.76 -25.38 -12.59
C ASP A 51 -7.29 -25.84 -12.61
N ALA A 52 -7.04 -27.08 -13.04
CA ALA A 52 -5.72 -27.65 -13.15
C ALA A 52 -4.88 -26.94 -14.25
N PRO A 53 -3.56 -26.71 -14.01
CA PRO A 53 -2.72 -26.08 -15.00
C PRO A 53 -2.48 -26.98 -16.23
N TYR A 54 -2.46 -26.38 -17.41
CA TYR A 54 -2.00 -27.05 -18.62
C TYR A 54 -0.52 -27.46 -18.47
N GLY A 55 -0.17 -28.62 -18.99
CA GLY A 55 1.15 -29.20 -18.86
C GLY A 55 1.38 -29.97 -17.55
N GLY A 56 0.38 -30.02 -16.69
CA GLY A 56 0.48 -30.66 -15.36
C GLY A 56 1.17 -29.78 -14.35
N GLY A 57 1.28 -30.25 -13.12
CA GLY A 57 1.86 -29.54 -11.98
C GLY A 57 1.05 -29.79 -10.72
N GLN A 58 1.52 -29.26 -9.60
CA GLN A 58 0.80 -29.30 -8.33
C GLN A 58 -0.12 -28.09 -8.20
N GLY A 59 -1.24 -28.25 -7.50
CA GLY A 59 -2.17 -27.18 -7.20
C GLY A 59 -3.09 -26.80 -8.37
N LEU A 60 -3.75 -25.66 -8.21
CA LEU A 60 -4.74 -25.14 -9.15
C LEU A 60 -4.35 -23.69 -9.51
N LEU A 61 -4.85 -23.20 -10.65
CA LEU A 61 -4.74 -21.81 -11.06
C LEU A 61 -6.12 -21.18 -11.10
N MET A 62 -6.21 -19.93 -10.71
CA MET A 62 -7.43 -19.14 -10.93
C MET A 62 -7.69 -19.01 -12.42
N ALA A 63 -8.90 -19.38 -12.83
CA ALA A 63 -9.32 -19.36 -14.23
C ALA A 63 -9.56 -17.93 -14.73
N CYS A 64 -9.23 -17.66 -15.99
CA CYS A 64 -9.41 -16.35 -16.58
C CYS A 64 -10.90 -15.97 -16.84
N PRO A 65 -11.86 -16.87 -17.19
CA PRO A 65 -13.22 -16.45 -17.53
C PRO A 65 -13.91 -15.61 -16.45
N PRO A 66 -14.00 -16.03 -15.16
CA PRO A 66 -14.68 -15.23 -14.15
C PRO A 66 -13.97 -13.90 -13.89
N ILE A 67 -12.63 -13.82 -14.05
CA ILE A 67 -11.87 -12.58 -13.90
C ILE A 67 -12.20 -11.61 -15.03
N PHE A 68 -12.27 -12.10 -16.29
CA PHE A 68 -12.61 -11.27 -17.44
C PHE A 68 -14.02 -10.72 -17.33
N GLU A 69 -15.00 -11.57 -17.02
CA GLU A 69 -16.39 -11.17 -16.89
C GLU A 69 -16.58 -10.14 -15.77
N ALA A 70 -15.94 -10.38 -14.62
CA ALA A 70 -15.97 -9.43 -13.50
C ALA A 70 -15.37 -8.07 -13.89
N LEU A 71 -14.21 -8.06 -14.54
CA LEU A 71 -13.57 -6.82 -14.97
C LEU A 71 -14.40 -6.10 -16.05
N ASP A 72 -15.01 -6.82 -17.00
CA ASP A 72 -15.88 -6.22 -18.02
C ASP A 72 -17.07 -5.54 -17.39
N GLU A 73 -17.75 -6.20 -16.45
CA GLU A 73 -18.91 -5.65 -15.75
C GLU A 73 -18.54 -4.46 -14.88
N LEU A 74 -17.50 -4.58 -14.06
CA LEU A 74 -17.08 -3.51 -13.17
C LEU A 74 -16.61 -2.28 -13.96
N GLN A 75 -15.82 -2.46 -15.02
CA GLN A 75 -15.38 -1.33 -15.85
C GLN A 75 -16.55 -0.64 -16.57
N ALA A 76 -17.62 -1.36 -16.91
CA ALA A 76 -18.83 -0.79 -17.52
C ALA A 76 -19.73 -0.07 -16.51
N SER A 77 -19.62 -0.35 -15.20
CA SER A 77 -20.54 0.12 -14.16
C SER A 77 -20.14 1.43 -13.46
N GLY A 78 -19.00 2.05 -13.81
CA GLY A 78 -18.51 3.24 -13.12
C GLY A 78 -17.49 4.05 -13.93
N PRO A 79 -16.80 5.00 -13.29
CA PRO A 79 -15.71 5.73 -13.93
C PRO A 79 -14.59 4.79 -14.34
N PRO A 80 -13.70 5.22 -15.27
CA PRO A 80 -12.53 4.44 -15.63
C PRO A 80 -11.76 3.98 -14.38
N ALA A 81 -11.37 2.72 -14.34
CA ALA A 81 -10.66 2.14 -13.21
C ALA A 81 -9.26 1.70 -13.60
N HIS A 82 -8.29 1.93 -12.70
CA HIS A 82 -6.96 1.38 -12.81
C HIS A 82 -6.93 -0.04 -12.25
N VAL A 83 -6.67 -1.04 -13.11
CA VAL A 83 -6.72 -2.46 -12.75
C VAL A 83 -5.36 -2.95 -12.28
N ILE A 84 -5.32 -3.48 -11.06
CA ILE A 84 -4.09 -3.95 -10.40
C ILE A 84 -4.17 -5.45 -10.14
N PHE A 85 -3.11 -6.16 -10.52
CA PHE A 85 -2.90 -7.55 -10.13
C PHE A 85 -1.73 -7.67 -9.17
N PHE A 86 -1.83 -8.55 -8.18
CA PHE A 86 -0.74 -8.83 -7.26
C PHE A 86 0.01 -10.09 -7.69
N THR A 87 1.33 -9.94 -7.90
CA THR A 87 2.22 -11.02 -8.33
C THR A 87 3.65 -10.76 -7.89
N PRO A 88 4.45 -11.78 -7.55
CA PRO A 88 5.87 -11.62 -7.26
C PRO A 88 6.68 -10.97 -8.41
N ALA A 89 6.21 -11.12 -9.66
CA ALA A 89 6.82 -10.52 -10.85
C ALA A 89 6.45 -9.05 -11.08
N GLY A 90 5.59 -8.47 -10.23
CA GLY A 90 5.13 -7.09 -10.35
C GLY A 90 6.17 -6.05 -9.94
N GLN A 91 5.86 -4.78 -10.25
CA GLN A 91 6.61 -3.64 -9.75
C GLN A 91 6.54 -3.62 -8.21
N ARG A 92 7.69 -3.38 -7.57
CA ARG A 92 7.73 -3.26 -6.11
C ARG A 92 6.92 -2.05 -5.64
N PHE A 93 6.03 -2.29 -4.68
CA PHE A 93 5.22 -1.25 -4.06
C PHE A 93 6.07 -0.42 -3.09
N ASP A 94 5.99 0.89 -3.23
CA ASP A 94 6.63 1.89 -2.37
C ASP A 94 5.73 3.12 -2.23
N GLU A 95 6.17 4.11 -1.43
CA GLU A 95 5.45 5.35 -1.19
C GLU A 95 5.20 6.15 -2.49
N GLY A 96 6.18 6.16 -3.40
CA GLY A 96 6.04 6.82 -4.70
C GLY A 96 4.93 6.22 -5.55
N LEU A 97 4.79 4.89 -5.52
CA LEU A 97 3.70 4.20 -6.21
C LEU A 97 2.36 4.42 -5.51
N ALA A 98 2.33 4.43 -4.16
CA ALA A 98 1.13 4.78 -3.41
C ALA A 98 0.62 6.18 -3.76
N ALA A 99 1.52 7.17 -3.85
CA ALA A 99 1.18 8.53 -4.26
C ALA A 99 0.63 8.61 -5.70
N GLN A 100 1.16 7.83 -6.64
CA GLN A 100 0.60 7.74 -7.99
C GLN A 100 -0.82 7.16 -7.96
N LEU A 101 -1.03 6.05 -7.24
CA LEU A 101 -2.34 5.42 -7.14
C LEU A 101 -3.37 6.30 -6.40
N ALA A 102 -2.93 7.15 -5.47
CA ALA A 102 -3.79 8.11 -4.78
C ALA A 102 -4.37 9.19 -5.71
N THR A 103 -3.81 9.38 -6.91
CA THR A 103 -4.37 10.30 -7.92
C THR A 103 -5.46 9.68 -8.77
N GLU A 104 -5.65 8.37 -8.73
CA GLU A 104 -6.68 7.66 -9.48
C GLU A 104 -8.06 7.86 -8.83
N GLU A 105 -9.08 7.96 -9.64
CA GLU A 105 -10.46 8.05 -9.16
C GLU A 105 -10.96 6.71 -8.65
N ARG A 106 -10.53 5.62 -9.31
CA ARG A 106 -11.01 4.26 -9.04
C ARG A 106 -9.93 3.20 -9.26
N LEU A 107 -9.80 2.28 -8.30
CA LEU A 107 -8.91 1.11 -8.38
C LEU A 107 -9.73 -0.17 -8.36
N ILE A 108 -9.41 -1.13 -9.23
CA ILE A 108 -9.90 -2.52 -9.14
C ILE A 108 -8.69 -3.42 -8.90
N MET A 109 -8.67 -4.13 -7.78
CA MET A 109 -7.55 -4.98 -7.36
C MET A 109 -7.95 -6.45 -7.42
N VAL A 110 -7.28 -7.23 -8.26
CA VAL A 110 -7.49 -8.67 -8.42
C VAL A 110 -6.59 -9.43 -7.45
N CYS A 111 -7.22 -10.16 -6.53
CA CYS A 111 -6.54 -10.94 -5.49
C CYS A 111 -6.35 -12.38 -5.95
N GLY A 112 -5.12 -12.73 -6.32
CA GLY A 112 -4.74 -14.09 -6.68
C GLY A 112 -4.80 -15.05 -5.51
N ARG A 113 -5.04 -16.32 -5.78
CA ARG A 113 -5.03 -17.45 -4.85
C ARG A 113 -4.43 -18.68 -5.51
N TYR A 114 -4.34 -19.75 -4.76
CA TYR A 114 -3.77 -21.04 -5.20
C TYR A 114 -2.31 -20.89 -5.64
N GLU A 115 -1.90 -21.53 -6.75
CA GLU A 115 -0.56 -21.40 -7.33
C GLU A 115 -0.40 -20.14 -8.21
N GLY A 116 -1.49 -19.39 -8.42
CA GLY A 116 -1.50 -18.16 -9.20
C GLY A 116 -2.75 -18.00 -10.04
N ILE A 117 -2.66 -17.11 -11.00
CA ILE A 117 -3.74 -16.74 -11.92
C ILE A 117 -3.31 -17.15 -13.32
N ASP A 118 -4.25 -17.62 -14.15
CA ASP A 118 -4.04 -17.88 -15.57
C ASP A 118 -3.38 -16.66 -16.24
N GLU A 119 -2.25 -16.88 -16.91
CA GLU A 119 -1.41 -15.81 -17.48
C GLU A 119 -2.19 -14.87 -18.40
N ARG A 120 -3.23 -15.36 -19.06
CA ARG A 120 -4.09 -14.55 -19.94
C ARG A 120 -4.80 -13.43 -19.19
N ALA A 121 -5.11 -13.60 -17.89
CA ALA A 121 -5.78 -12.59 -17.09
C ALA A 121 -4.92 -11.34 -16.89
N TYR A 122 -3.59 -11.47 -16.87
CA TYR A 122 -2.69 -10.32 -16.73
C TYR A 122 -2.71 -9.36 -17.94
N THR A 123 -3.28 -9.78 -19.07
CA THR A 123 -3.52 -8.87 -20.22
C THR A 123 -4.53 -7.76 -19.91
N ARG A 124 -5.29 -7.91 -18.81
CA ARG A 124 -6.26 -6.92 -18.34
C ARG A 124 -5.68 -5.98 -17.27
N ALA A 125 -4.44 -6.17 -16.87
CA ALA A 125 -3.79 -5.36 -15.86
C ALA A 125 -3.25 -4.06 -16.46
N ASP A 126 -3.58 -2.92 -15.85
CA ASP A 126 -2.85 -1.68 -16.06
C ASP A 126 -1.52 -1.73 -15.29
N ARG A 127 -1.50 -2.46 -14.17
CA ARG A 127 -0.30 -2.64 -13.36
C ARG A 127 -0.28 -3.97 -12.62
N CYS A 128 0.91 -4.59 -12.56
CA CYS A 128 1.21 -5.70 -11.68
C CYS A 128 2.07 -5.19 -10.52
N ILE A 129 1.70 -5.54 -9.28
CA ILE A 129 2.36 -5.05 -8.06
C ILE A 129 2.87 -6.23 -7.22
N SER A 130 4.11 -6.08 -6.72
CA SER A 130 4.73 -6.94 -5.70
C SER A 130 4.92 -6.15 -4.40
N LEU A 131 4.57 -6.73 -3.25
CA LEU A 131 4.89 -6.13 -1.96
C LEU A 131 6.34 -6.36 -1.50
N GLY A 132 7.04 -7.31 -2.10
CA GLY A 132 8.41 -7.69 -1.73
C GLY A 132 8.73 -9.13 -2.10
N ASP A 133 9.96 -9.54 -1.80
CA ASP A 133 10.52 -10.84 -2.17
C ASP A 133 10.10 -11.94 -1.17
N TYR A 134 8.81 -12.18 -1.08
CA TYR A 134 8.19 -13.26 -0.31
C TYR A 134 6.85 -13.65 -0.93
N VAL A 135 6.37 -14.85 -0.60
CA VAL A 135 5.11 -15.38 -1.12
C VAL A 135 4.04 -15.31 -0.03
N LEU A 136 2.87 -14.79 -0.38
CA LEU A 136 1.67 -14.79 0.45
C LEU A 136 0.71 -15.90 -0.01
N THR A 137 -0.22 -16.29 0.86
CA THR A 137 -1.25 -17.28 0.53
C THR A 137 -2.33 -16.73 -0.40
N GLY A 138 -2.33 -15.42 -0.67
CA GLY A 138 -3.28 -14.76 -1.57
C GLY A 138 -3.06 -13.26 -1.63
N GLY A 139 -3.75 -12.60 -2.57
CA GLY A 139 -3.61 -11.17 -2.84
C GLY A 139 -4.37 -10.25 -1.89
N GLU A 140 -5.25 -10.78 -1.02
CA GLU A 140 -6.10 -9.95 -0.16
C GLU A 140 -5.31 -9.08 0.82
N LEU A 141 -4.25 -9.65 1.44
CA LEU A 141 -3.38 -8.86 2.32
C LEU A 141 -2.63 -7.78 1.53
N ALA A 142 -2.22 -8.07 0.31
CA ALA A 142 -1.59 -7.08 -0.57
C ALA A 142 -2.56 -5.95 -0.91
N ALA A 143 -3.80 -6.27 -1.25
CA ALA A 143 -4.85 -5.30 -1.50
C ALA A 143 -5.13 -4.42 -0.28
N MET A 144 -5.14 -5.00 0.93
CA MET A 144 -5.30 -4.23 2.17
C MET A 144 -4.13 -3.26 2.41
N VAL A 145 -2.89 -3.70 2.21
CA VAL A 145 -1.69 -2.85 2.36
C VAL A 145 -1.74 -1.68 1.37
N VAL A 146 -2.04 -1.96 0.11
CA VAL A 146 -2.14 -0.91 -0.91
C VAL A 146 -3.29 0.05 -0.59
N THR A 147 -4.46 -0.47 -0.18
CA THR A 147 -5.60 0.37 0.22
C THR A 147 -5.25 1.28 1.39
N ASP A 148 -4.56 0.77 2.42
CA ASP A 148 -4.18 1.56 3.58
C ASP A 148 -3.20 2.68 3.19
N ALA A 149 -2.11 2.32 2.50
CA ALA A 149 -1.09 3.27 2.08
C ALA A 149 -1.66 4.38 1.17
N VAL A 150 -2.50 4.01 0.20
CA VAL A 150 -3.16 4.97 -0.71
C VAL A 150 -4.16 5.85 0.04
N THR A 151 -4.98 5.25 0.92
CA THR A 151 -6.01 6.00 1.66
C THR A 151 -5.42 7.09 2.54
N ARG A 152 -4.27 6.85 3.17
CA ARG A 152 -3.59 7.86 4.01
C ARG A 152 -3.17 9.10 3.25
N LEU A 153 -2.93 8.98 1.94
CA LEU A 153 -2.51 10.07 1.06
C LEU A 153 -3.69 10.87 0.49
N LEU A 154 -4.92 10.41 0.69
CA LEU A 154 -6.10 11.14 0.22
C LEU A 154 -6.34 12.39 1.07
N PRO A 155 -6.67 13.54 0.43
CA PRO A 155 -6.96 14.78 1.15
C PRO A 155 -8.04 14.60 2.23
N GLY A 156 -7.76 15.10 3.42
CA GLY A 156 -8.70 15.09 4.54
C GLY A 156 -8.80 13.74 5.29
N VAL A 157 -8.05 12.70 4.94
CA VAL A 157 -8.04 11.41 5.69
C VAL A 157 -7.29 11.55 6.99
N LEU A 158 -6.08 12.10 6.97
CA LEU A 158 -5.30 12.41 8.16
C LEU A 158 -5.75 13.76 8.74
N GLY A 159 -5.71 13.89 10.07
CA GLY A 159 -6.21 15.08 10.78
C GLY A 159 -5.31 16.31 10.65
N ASP A 160 -4.04 16.11 10.30
CA ASP A 160 -3.06 17.16 10.06
C ASP A 160 -2.45 16.90 8.67
N GLU A 161 -2.65 17.84 7.75
CA GLU A 161 -2.09 17.75 6.39
C GLU A 161 -0.56 17.79 6.39
N GLY A 162 0.06 18.32 7.46
CA GLY A 162 1.51 18.28 7.67
C GLY A 162 2.04 16.89 8.03
N SER A 163 1.22 16.00 8.59
CA SER A 163 1.66 14.67 9.02
C SER A 163 2.17 13.81 7.88
N ALA A 164 1.58 13.89 6.70
CA ALA A 164 2.02 13.12 5.52
C ALA A 164 3.29 13.69 4.87
N VAL A 165 3.63 14.96 5.14
CA VAL A 165 4.78 15.64 4.54
C VAL A 165 6.08 15.35 5.30
N GLU A 166 6.02 15.15 6.62
CA GLU A 166 7.19 14.91 7.47
C GLU A 166 7.46 13.41 7.75
N GLU A 167 6.73 12.50 7.11
CA GLU A 167 6.88 11.06 7.32
C GLU A 167 8.05 10.44 6.53
N SER A 168 8.42 9.22 6.92
CA SER A 168 9.42 8.43 6.18
C SER A 168 9.05 8.33 4.70
N PHE A 169 10.05 8.50 3.84
CA PHE A 169 10.00 8.42 2.38
C PHE A 169 9.45 9.64 1.64
N SER A 170 8.76 10.58 2.29
CA SER A 170 8.21 11.78 1.62
C SER A 170 9.29 12.62 0.95
N GLU A 171 10.45 12.82 1.61
CA GLU A 171 11.64 13.51 1.08
C GLU A 171 12.79 12.56 0.74
N GLY A 172 12.54 11.26 0.67
CA GLY A 172 13.57 10.25 0.45
C GLY A 172 14.42 9.93 1.68
N LEU A 173 13.99 10.35 2.87
CA LEU A 173 14.63 10.04 4.14
C LEU A 173 13.72 9.19 5.02
N LEU A 174 14.30 8.50 5.99
CA LEU A 174 13.57 7.97 7.14
C LEU A 174 13.27 9.12 8.10
N GLU A 175 12.14 9.03 8.77
CA GLU A 175 11.76 9.95 9.83
C GLU A 175 12.77 9.92 11.00
N PHE A 176 12.94 11.06 11.66
CA PHE A 176 13.74 11.20 12.87
C PHE A 176 13.15 10.38 14.04
N PRO A 177 13.93 10.05 15.09
CA PRO A 177 13.41 9.36 16.27
C PRO A 177 12.44 10.25 17.04
N GLN A 178 11.26 9.71 17.35
CA GLN A 178 10.23 10.40 18.09
C GLN A 178 10.20 9.94 19.55
N TYR A 179 9.89 10.86 20.45
CA TYR A 179 9.79 10.64 21.90
C TYR A 179 8.46 11.14 22.44
N THR A 180 7.97 10.48 23.49
CA THR A 180 6.76 10.90 24.21
C THR A 180 7.02 10.90 25.73
N ARG A 181 6.06 11.33 26.52
CA ARG A 181 6.12 11.35 27.99
C ARG A 181 6.19 9.93 28.56
N PRO A 182 6.93 9.74 29.69
CA PRO A 182 7.67 10.73 30.48
C PRO A 182 9.02 11.11 29.85
N ALA A 183 9.59 12.27 30.25
CA ALA A 183 10.89 12.75 29.74
C ALA A 183 12.07 11.86 30.12
N SER A 184 11.97 11.11 31.21
CA SER A 184 12.94 10.08 31.64
C SER A 184 12.21 8.79 31.99
N TYR A 185 12.68 7.67 31.47
CA TYR A 185 12.13 6.36 31.78
C TYR A 185 13.24 5.30 31.87
N ARG A 186 13.41 4.71 33.05
CA ARG A 186 14.42 3.65 33.33
C ARG A 186 15.86 4.05 32.97
N GLY A 187 16.22 5.32 33.20
CA GLY A 187 17.55 5.85 32.88
C GLY A 187 17.75 6.19 31.38
N LEU A 188 16.69 6.18 30.58
CA LEU A 188 16.66 6.64 29.19
C LEU A 188 15.97 8.00 29.13
N ASP A 189 16.65 9.02 28.66
CA ASP A 189 16.18 10.39 28.65
C ASP A 189 15.81 10.85 27.23
N VAL A 190 14.80 11.72 27.15
CA VAL A 190 14.49 12.46 25.93
C VAL A 190 15.62 13.48 25.69
N PRO A 191 16.13 13.64 24.45
CA PRO A 191 17.14 14.65 24.12
C PRO A 191 16.73 16.05 24.60
N GLU A 192 17.64 16.77 25.26
CA GLU A 192 17.36 18.08 25.87
C GLU A 192 16.86 19.11 24.85
N VAL A 193 17.33 19.05 23.59
CA VAL A 193 16.90 19.93 22.51
C VAL A 193 15.38 19.86 22.28
N LEU A 194 14.77 18.67 22.45
CA LEU A 194 13.34 18.48 22.28
C LEU A 194 12.51 19.06 23.45
N LEU A 195 13.16 19.36 24.58
CA LEU A 195 12.55 19.96 25.76
C LEU A 195 12.81 21.48 25.85
N SER A 196 13.65 22.03 24.96
CA SER A 196 14.12 23.43 25.02
C SER A 196 13.05 24.47 24.69
N GLY A 197 12.04 24.11 23.87
CA GLY A 197 11.10 25.08 23.30
C GLY A 197 11.67 25.90 22.13
N ASP A 198 12.92 25.69 21.75
CA ASP A 198 13.56 26.30 20.57
C ASP A 198 13.17 25.53 19.30
N HIS A 199 12.16 25.98 18.60
CA HIS A 199 11.65 25.35 17.39
C HIS A 199 12.71 25.22 16.27
N ALA A 200 13.63 26.20 16.16
CA ALA A 200 14.68 26.16 15.13
C ALA A 200 15.72 25.08 15.47
N ALA A 201 16.16 25.00 16.72
CA ALA A 201 17.08 23.97 17.18
C ALA A 201 16.44 22.56 17.07
N VAL A 202 15.14 22.43 17.40
CA VAL A 202 14.40 21.19 17.26
C VAL A 202 14.31 20.75 15.78
N ALA A 203 14.00 21.68 14.86
CA ALA A 203 13.93 21.37 13.43
C ALA A 203 15.30 20.94 12.87
N ALA A 204 16.37 21.63 13.23
CA ALA A 204 17.73 21.28 12.82
C ALA A 204 18.13 19.88 13.34
N TRP A 205 17.86 19.59 14.61
CA TRP A 205 18.11 18.27 15.21
C TRP A 205 17.31 17.17 14.52
N ARG A 206 16.02 17.39 14.23
CA ARG A 206 15.18 16.41 13.51
C ARG A 206 15.76 16.09 12.15
N ARG A 207 16.16 17.10 11.39
CA ARG A 207 16.77 16.93 10.06
C ARG A 207 18.08 16.15 10.14
N GLU A 208 18.95 16.47 11.07
CA GLU A 208 20.22 15.75 11.30
C GLU A 208 19.96 14.28 11.65
N GLN A 209 19.05 14.02 12.58
CA GLN A 209 18.69 12.65 12.99
C GLN A 209 18.05 11.84 11.86
N ALA A 210 17.25 12.46 11.02
CA ALA A 210 16.66 11.80 9.84
C ALA A 210 17.76 11.36 8.85
N ILE A 211 18.73 12.24 8.58
CA ILE A 211 19.87 11.94 7.70
C ILE A 211 20.75 10.84 8.28
N GLU A 212 21.18 10.95 9.54
CA GLU A 212 22.03 9.94 10.22
C GLU A 212 21.33 8.57 10.27
N ARG A 213 20.04 8.56 10.61
CA ARG A 213 19.26 7.33 10.68
C ARG A 213 19.12 6.68 9.31
N THR A 214 18.89 7.47 8.26
CA THR A 214 18.81 6.99 6.89
C THR A 214 20.14 6.43 6.43
N ALA A 215 21.25 7.14 6.66
CA ALA A 215 22.59 6.69 6.31
C ALA A 215 22.93 5.33 6.93
N ARG A 216 22.52 5.13 8.19
CA ARG A 216 22.80 3.89 8.92
C ARG A 216 21.90 2.73 8.52
N LEU A 217 20.59 2.97 8.33
CA LEU A 217 19.58 1.90 8.20
C LEU A 217 19.13 1.67 6.77
N ARG A 218 19.12 2.72 5.95
CA ARG A 218 18.65 2.68 4.57
C ARG A 218 19.51 3.58 3.67
N PRO A 219 20.81 3.28 3.55
CA PRO A 219 21.74 4.07 2.73
C PRO A 219 21.32 4.16 1.26
N ASP A 220 20.57 3.17 0.77
CA ASP A 220 19.97 3.15 -0.56
C ASP A 220 19.04 4.35 -0.85
N LEU A 221 18.40 4.91 0.18
CA LEU A 221 17.51 6.07 0.03
C LEU A 221 18.28 7.37 -0.19
N LEU A 222 19.53 7.49 0.32
CA LEU A 222 20.31 8.72 0.22
C LEU A 222 20.63 9.13 -1.23
N GLU A 223 20.64 8.18 -2.17
CA GLU A 223 20.87 8.46 -3.59
C GLU A 223 19.76 9.35 -4.18
N ARG A 224 18.53 9.23 -3.64
CA ARG A 224 17.33 9.94 -4.10
C ARG A 224 16.91 11.06 -3.15
N ALA A 225 17.50 11.14 -1.96
CA ALA A 225 17.13 12.12 -0.95
C ALA A 225 17.53 13.54 -1.37
N ALA A 226 16.66 14.50 -1.06
CA ALA A 226 16.90 15.93 -1.26
C ALA A 226 17.87 16.47 -0.18
N LEU A 227 19.16 16.19 -0.35
CA LEU A 227 20.23 16.66 0.56
C LEU A 227 20.93 17.89 -0.02
N THR A 228 21.27 18.84 0.86
CA THR A 228 22.16 19.96 0.52
C THR A 228 23.59 19.45 0.29
N GLU A 229 24.45 20.29 -0.34
CA GLU A 229 25.87 19.95 -0.53
C GLU A 229 26.60 19.75 0.80
N GLU A 230 26.27 20.57 1.82
CA GLU A 230 26.85 20.44 3.16
C GLU A 230 26.42 19.13 3.84
N GLU A 231 25.14 18.75 3.73
CA GLU A 231 24.63 17.50 4.26
C GLU A 231 25.28 16.28 3.59
N ARG A 232 25.49 16.34 2.27
CA ARG A 232 26.21 15.27 1.53
C ARG A 232 27.67 15.17 1.95
N ALA A 233 28.36 16.30 2.15
CA ALA A 233 29.76 16.32 2.56
C ALA A 233 29.99 15.73 3.95
N ARG A 234 29.00 15.78 4.84
CA ARG A 234 29.06 15.18 6.20
C ARG A 234 28.88 13.66 6.21
N LEU A 235 28.39 13.07 5.12
CA LEU A 235 28.17 11.63 4.99
C LEU A 235 29.37 10.89 4.36
N LEU A 236 30.34 11.61 3.83
CA LEU A 236 31.61 11.11 3.27
C LEU A 236 32.70 11.04 4.34
#